data_b532ea4f1f352d007c1bd9e2551350e1
#
_entry.id   b532ea4f1f352d007c1bd9e2551350e1
#
_cell.length_a   1.000
_cell.length_b   1.000
_cell.length_c   1.000
_cell.angle_alpha   90.00
_cell.angle_beta   90.00
_cell.angle_gamma   90.00
#
_symmetry.space_group_name_H-M   'P 1'
#
loop_
_entity.id
_entity.type
_entity.pdbx_description
1 polymer ?
#
loop_
_entity_poly.entity_id
_entity_poly.type
_entity_poly.pdbx_seq_one_letter_code
_entity_poly.pdbx_strand_id
1 'polypeptide(L)'
;MRAIQRKIHRDLPPTRMWGFDATSPGPTIETRRGEPLLVEWANELPDKHFLPIDHSLHGAGREVPEVRTIVHVHGGRVPPESDGYPENWYTPGKSVTSFYPNQQDATMLWYHDHAMGITRLNMFAGLFGLYLIRDEEEDALNLPKGQYEIPLILYDRSLRTDGQLFYPVSGDPAKPWVSEFFGQAILVNGALFPFLDVEPRRYRFRLLNASNSRFYYLSLSSKQPFWQIGSDQGLLSAPVALEHLTLAPGERADVILDFAAARGQRVVLSSDRYTILEFRVWSTSGIAAVPIPGRLRTIQRINEQEAVKTRLLSLDGGDSDDPTLVMPMLLNGAFWHDPVTENPTLDTVEIWSLINTTDDSHPIHLHLVRFQILDRRSFDVFTYLNDKELRYTAPAVPPDANEFGWKDVVRADPGMVTRIIVRFEGFAGRYVWHCHVLEHEDFEMMRPYEVVRSH
;
A
#
# COMPACT_ATOMS: atom_id res chain seq x y z
N MET A 1 -0.23 -10.07 18.14
CA MET A 1 -1.26 -9.02 18.00
C MET A 1 -2.07 -8.94 19.27
N ARG A 2 -2.33 -7.72 19.78
CA ARG A 2 -3.02 -7.50 21.07
C ARG A 2 -3.94 -6.31 21.02
N ALA A 3 -4.96 -6.25 21.89
CA ALA A 3 -5.72 -5.05 22.16
C ALA A 3 -4.85 -4.07 22.98
N ILE A 4 -4.85 -2.79 22.57
CA ILE A 4 -4.04 -1.74 23.18
C ILE A 4 -4.87 -0.48 23.44
N GLN A 5 -4.34 0.41 24.25
CA GLN A 5 -4.85 1.77 24.46
C GLN A 5 -3.78 2.77 23.99
N ARG A 6 -4.12 3.67 23.08
CA ARG A 6 -3.16 4.66 22.55
C ARG A 6 -3.73 6.07 22.61
N LYS A 7 -2.92 7.01 23.06
CA LYS A 7 -3.24 8.43 23.03
C LYS A 7 -2.95 8.98 21.63
N ILE A 8 -3.94 9.05 20.76
CA ILE A 8 -3.81 9.58 19.40
C ILE A 8 -4.23 11.04 19.27
N HIS A 9 -5.10 11.53 20.13
CA HIS A 9 -5.50 12.92 20.18
C HIS A 9 -5.17 13.49 21.57
N ARG A 10 -4.54 14.68 21.65
CA ARG A 10 -4.05 15.26 22.91
C ARG A 10 -5.16 15.49 23.96
N ASP A 11 -6.35 15.88 23.51
CA ASP A 11 -7.45 16.34 24.39
C ASP A 11 -8.54 15.25 24.60
N LEU A 12 -8.48 14.13 23.87
CA LEU A 12 -9.44 13.02 24.03
C LEU A 12 -8.87 11.89 24.90
N PRO A 13 -9.70 11.06 25.51
CA PRO A 13 -9.25 9.84 26.19
C PRO A 13 -8.42 8.92 25.28
N PRO A 14 -7.64 7.95 25.84
CA PRO A 14 -6.95 6.95 25.05
C PRO A 14 -7.93 6.16 24.17
N THR A 15 -7.53 5.91 22.94
CA THR A 15 -8.27 5.17 21.92
C THR A 15 -7.98 3.69 22.03
N ARG A 16 -9.01 2.86 22.07
CA ARG A 16 -8.90 1.41 21.95
C ARG A 16 -8.51 1.07 20.50
N MET A 17 -7.44 0.30 20.36
CA MET A 17 -6.91 -0.15 19.08
C MET A 17 -6.41 -1.59 19.20
N TRP A 18 -6.02 -2.15 18.08
CA TRP A 18 -5.18 -3.35 18.01
C TRP A 18 -3.77 -2.98 17.58
N GLY A 19 -2.80 -3.80 17.91
CA GLY A 19 -1.42 -3.53 17.55
C GLY A 19 -0.55 -4.78 17.59
N PHE A 20 0.59 -4.68 16.93
CA PHE A 20 1.66 -5.66 17.04
C PHE A 20 2.61 -5.25 18.17
N ASP A 21 3.02 -6.20 18.99
CA ASP A 21 3.92 -5.96 20.13
C ASP A 21 3.52 -4.75 21.00
N ALA A 22 2.20 -4.66 21.28
CA ALA A 22 1.57 -3.59 22.04
C ALA A 22 1.72 -2.17 21.46
N THR A 23 2.02 -2.02 20.18
CA THR A 23 2.09 -0.74 19.47
C THR A 23 1.27 -0.73 18.18
N SER A 24 0.79 0.46 17.79
CA SER A 24 0.18 0.72 16.47
C SER A 24 0.56 2.13 16.00
N PRO A 25 1.22 2.29 14.85
CA PRO A 25 1.75 1.21 14.02
C PRO A 25 2.64 0.24 14.79
N GLY A 26 2.72 -0.99 14.32
CA GLY A 26 3.59 -2.02 14.88
C GLY A 26 5.09 -1.68 14.78
N PRO A 27 5.97 -2.43 15.44
CA PRO A 27 7.40 -2.21 15.38
C PRO A 27 7.93 -2.33 13.94
N THR A 28 8.93 -1.53 13.60
CA THR A 28 9.65 -1.68 12.35
C THR A 28 10.54 -2.92 12.42
N ILE A 29 10.31 -3.88 11.54
CA ILE A 29 11.22 -5.00 11.34
C ILE A 29 12.30 -4.53 10.37
N GLU A 30 13.57 -4.64 10.75
CA GLU A 30 14.69 -4.27 9.90
C GLU A 30 15.62 -5.47 9.72
N THR A 31 15.97 -5.77 8.47
CA THR A 31 16.82 -6.90 8.08
C THR A 31 17.72 -6.52 6.89
N ARG A 32 18.58 -7.43 6.49
CA ARG A 32 19.45 -7.25 5.33
C ARG A 32 19.12 -8.26 4.21
N ARG A 33 19.42 -7.86 3.00
CA ARG A 33 19.33 -8.75 1.83
C ARG A 33 20.11 -10.05 2.07
N GLY A 34 19.40 -11.17 1.90
CA GLY A 34 19.99 -12.50 2.09
C GLY A 34 20.05 -12.98 3.54
N GLU A 35 19.60 -12.19 4.50
CA GLU A 35 19.44 -12.61 5.90
C GLU A 35 18.01 -13.09 6.13
N PRO A 36 17.75 -14.41 6.14
CA PRO A 36 16.40 -14.91 6.28
C PRO A 36 15.89 -14.72 7.71
N LEU A 37 14.57 -14.46 7.85
CA LEU A 37 13.88 -14.37 9.13
C LEU A 37 12.78 -15.42 9.23
N LEU A 38 12.61 -15.93 10.46
CA LEU A 38 11.40 -16.62 10.90
C LEU A 38 10.66 -15.70 11.86
N VAL A 39 9.43 -15.36 11.54
CA VAL A 39 8.60 -14.50 12.39
C VAL A 39 7.37 -15.28 12.84
N GLU A 40 7.18 -15.40 14.14
CA GLU A 40 5.97 -15.96 14.72
C GLU A 40 4.94 -14.84 14.91
N TRP A 41 3.82 -14.96 14.24
CA TRP A 41 2.69 -14.05 14.33
C TRP A 41 1.64 -14.64 15.29
N ALA A 42 1.65 -14.21 16.54
CA ALA A 42 0.71 -14.69 17.56
C ALA A 42 -0.54 -13.79 17.61
N ASN A 43 -1.72 -14.41 17.61
CA ASN A 43 -3.00 -13.73 17.78
C ASN A 43 -3.46 -13.84 19.24
N GLU A 44 -3.28 -12.77 20.01
CA GLU A 44 -3.73 -12.62 21.40
C GLU A 44 -4.85 -11.57 21.49
N LEU A 45 -5.64 -11.41 20.43
CA LEU A 45 -6.77 -10.49 20.37
C LEU A 45 -7.98 -11.08 21.12
N PRO A 46 -8.96 -10.24 21.51
CA PRO A 46 -10.24 -10.72 22.05
C PRO A 46 -11.04 -11.51 21.01
N ASP A 47 -11.97 -12.36 21.45
CA ASP A 47 -12.81 -13.18 20.57
C ASP A 47 -13.87 -12.38 19.79
N LYS A 48 -14.09 -11.10 20.15
CA LYS A 48 -15.06 -10.23 19.49
C LYS A 48 -14.40 -9.00 18.91
N HIS A 49 -14.73 -8.72 17.67
CA HIS A 49 -14.32 -7.51 16.98
C HIS A 49 -15.07 -6.28 17.57
N PHE A 50 -14.37 -5.17 17.77
CA PHE A 50 -14.98 -3.95 18.33
C PHE A 50 -15.52 -3.00 17.25
N LEU A 51 -15.30 -3.30 15.98
CA LEU A 51 -15.85 -2.59 14.82
C LEU A 51 -16.97 -3.42 14.18
N PRO A 52 -17.91 -2.79 13.46
CA PRO A 52 -19.02 -3.48 12.83
C PRO A 52 -18.58 -4.35 11.66
N ILE A 53 -18.81 -5.64 11.75
CA ILE A 53 -18.55 -6.61 10.65
C ILE A 53 -19.79 -6.66 9.75
N ASP A 54 -19.58 -6.60 8.46
CA ASP A 54 -20.60 -6.91 7.47
C ASP A 54 -20.56 -8.41 7.14
N HIS A 55 -21.57 -9.11 7.61
CA HIS A 55 -21.67 -10.56 7.40
C HIS A 55 -22.23 -10.95 6.02
N SER A 56 -22.55 -10.00 5.16
CA SER A 56 -22.93 -10.26 3.78
C SER A 56 -21.74 -10.34 2.83
N LEU A 57 -20.56 -9.87 3.27
CA LEU A 57 -19.34 -9.92 2.47
C LEU A 57 -18.77 -11.34 2.43
N HIS A 58 -18.12 -11.64 1.30
CA HIS A 58 -17.40 -12.88 1.14
C HIS A 58 -16.37 -13.09 2.24
N GLY A 59 -16.32 -14.28 2.83
CA GLY A 59 -15.39 -14.62 3.93
C GLY A 59 -15.70 -13.96 5.28
N ALA A 60 -16.80 -13.18 5.40
CA ALA A 60 -17.19 -12.52 6.66
C ALA A 60 -18.54 -13.00 7.21
N GLY A 61 -19.07 -14.13 6.70
CA GLY A 61 -20.33 -14.70 7.13
C GLY A 61 -20.35 -15.06 8.61
N ARG A 62 -21.55 -15.35 9.13
CA ARG A 62 -21.75 -15.68 10.56
C ARG A 62 -21.18 -17.05 10.96
N GLU A 63 -20.80 -17.86 10.00
CA GLU A 63 -20.18 -19.19 10.16
C GLU A 63 -18.68 -19.11 10.46
N VAL A 64 -18.06 -17.95 10.23
CA VAL A 64 -16.64 -17.74 10.53
C VAL A 64 -16.43 -16.91 11.80
N PRO A 65 -15.31 -17.10 12.53
CA PRO A 65 -15.00 -16.29 13.72
C PRO A 65 -14.92 -14.80 13.39
N GLU A 66 -15.48 -13.96 14.27
CA GLU A 66 -15.43 -12.51 14.13
C GLU A 66 -13.98 -11.98 14.14
N VAL A 67 -13.11 -12.57 14.98
CA VAL A 67 -11.71 -12.20 15.10
C VAL A 67 -10.84 -13.30 14.52
N ARG A 68 -10.17 -12.96 13.44
CA ARG A 68 -9.23 -13.81 12.72
C ARG A 68 -8.19 -12.92 12.06
N THR A 69 -7.00 -13.43 11.88
CA THR A 69 -5.87 -12.66 11.33
C THR A 69 -5.01 -13.53 10.46
N ILE A 70 -4.41 -12.94 9.45
CA ILE A 70 -3.27 -13.48 8.71
C ILE A 70 -2.39 -12.32 8.29
N VAL A 71 -1.09 -12.41 8.47
CA VAL A 71 -0.17 -11.31 8.17
C VAL A 71 0.45 -11.51 6.80
N HIS A 72 0.32 -10.48 5.97
CA HIS A 72 1.00 -10.33 4.69
C HIS A 72 2.17 -9.34 4.83
N VAL A 73 3.33 -9.67 4.26
CA VAL A 73 4.43 -8.70 4.07
C VAL A 73 4.33 -8.16 2.65
N HIS A 74 3.68 -7.01 2.55
CA HIS A 74 3.37 -6.33 1.29
C HIS A 74 4.63 -5.97 0.52
N GLY A 75 4.73 -6.50 -0.71
CA GLY A 75 5.89 -6.39 -1.58
C GLY A 75 6.98 -7.43 -1.28
N GLY A 76 6.75 -8.34 -0.34
CA GLY A 76 7.66 -9.42 0.01
C GLY A 76 7.72 -10.51 -1.07
N ARG A 77 8.91 -10.88 -1.54
CA ARG A 77 9.11 -12.06 -2.39
C ARG A 77 9.32 -13.28 -1.50
N VAL A 78 8.23 -13.94 -1.17
CA VAL A 78 8.14 -15.00 -0.16
C VAL A 78 7.47 -16.26 -0.72
N PRO A 79 7.73 -17.44 -0.14
CA PRO A 79 7.00 -18.65 -0.53
C PRO A 79 5.51 -18.54 -0.17
N PRO A 80 4.61 -19.22 -0.91
CA PRO A 80 3.16 -19.03 -0.79
C PRO A 80 2.62 -19.34 0.61
N GLU A 81 3.22 -20.25 1.36
CA GLU A 81 2.86 -20.57 2.74
C GLU A 81 3.18 -19.43 3.74
N SER A 82 4.02 -18.48 3.34
CA SER A 82 4.43 -17.33 4.16
C SER A 82 3.91 -15.99 3.65
N ASP A 83 3.12 -16.00 2.54
CA ASP A 83 2.61 -14.80 1.90
C ASP A 83 1.46 -14.14 2.67
N GLY A 84 0.77 -14.89 3.51
CA GLY A 84 -0.44 -14.39 4.18
C GLY A 84 -1.68 -14.53 3.31
N TYR A 85 -1.85 -15.68 2.64
CA TYR A 85 -3.01 -15.95 1.79
C TYR A 85 -4.33 -15.75 2.56
N PRO A 86 -5.30 -14.98 2.05
CA PRO A 86 -6.44 -14.45 2.82
C PRO A 86 -7.31 -15.48 3.55
N GLU A 87 -7.42 -16.71 3.02
CA GLU A 87 -8.18 -17.79 3.64
C GLU A 87 -7.40 -18.59 4.70
N ASN A 88 -6.08 -18.41 4.79
CA ASN A 88 -5.22 -19.10 5.75
C ASN A 88 -5.17 -18.41 7.12
N TRP A 89 -6.23 -17.68 7.46
CA TRP A 89 -6.34 -16.98 8.74
C TRP A 89 -6.40 -17.92 9.96
N TYR A 90 -6.05 -17.39 11.10
CA TYR A 90 -6.10 -18.09 12.39
C TYR A 90 -6.73 -17.22 13.48
N THR A 91 -7.28 -17.88 14.49
CA THR A 91 -8.09 -17.28 15.56
C THR A 91 -7.26 -16.91 16.78
N PRO A 92 -7.80 -16.14 17.74
CA PRO A 92 -7.17 -15.88 19.03
C PRO A 92 -6.66 -17.15 19.72
N GLY A 93 -5.50 -17.03 20.34
CA GLY A 93 -4.79 -18.15 20.98
C GLY A 93 -4.00 -19.05 20.05
N LYS A 94 -3.93 -18.72 18.76
CA LYS A 94 -3.11 -19.40 17.75
C LYS A 94 -1.97 -18.50 17.26
N SER A 95 -0.97 -19.15 16.65
CA SER A 95 0.12 -18.45 15.95
C SER A 95 0.47 -19.16 14.64
N VAL A 96 1.10 -18.41 13.74
CA VAL A 96 1.67 -18.90 12.49
C VAL A 96 3.10 -18.41 12.39
N THR A 97 4.02 -19.27 11.97
CA THR A 97 5.41 -18.91 11.69
C THR A 97 5.59 -18.74 10.20
N SER A 98 6.00 -17.55 9.78
CA SER A 98 6.30 -17.22 8.39
C SER A 98 7.81 -17.15 8.17
N PHE A 99 8.25 -17.59 6.99
CA PHE A 99 9.64 -17.56 6.54
C PHE A 99 9.83 -16.46 5.50
N TYR A 100 10.69 -15.51 5.80
CA TYR A 100 11.03 -14.38 4.94
C TYR A 100 12.49 -14.50 4.48
N PRO A 101 12.75 -14.92 3.22
CA PRO A 101 14.11 -15.15 2.73
C PRO A 101 14.90 -13.86 2.50
N ASN A 102 14.24 -12.71 2.39
CA ASN A 102 14.83 -11.38 2.22
C ASN A 102 15.80 -11.26 1.02
N GLN A 103 15.53 -11.98 -0.05
CA GLN A 103 16.37 -11.97 -1.26
C GLN A 103 15.94 -10.88 -2.25
N GLN A 104 15.65 -9.69 -1.72
CA GLN A 104 15.26 -8.52 -2.47
C GLN A 104 16.30 -7.41 -2.29
N ASP A 105 16.27 -6.45 -3.21
CA ASP A 105 17.05 -5.22 -3.09
C ASP A 105 16.60 -4.42 -1.87
N ALA A 106 17.46 -3.51 -1.37
CA ALA A 106 17.09 -2.61 -0.28
C ALA A 106 15.81 -1.85 -0.62
N THR A 107 14.81 -1.96 0.26
CA THR A 107 13.49 -1.39 0.04
C THR A 107 12.73 -1.20 1.34
N MET A 108 11.70 -0.35 1.30
CA MET A 108 10.69 -0.25 2.35
C MET A 108 9.46 -1.04 1.96
N LEU A 109 9.33 -2.23 2.54
CA LEU A 109 8.11 -3.01 2.59
C LEU A 109 7.31 -2.64 3.84
N TRP A 110 6.17 -3.24 4.00
CA TRP A 110 5.36 -3.12 5.20
C TRP A 110 4.58 -4.42 5.43
N TYR A 111 4.05 -4.61 6.61
CA TYR A 111 3.24 -5.79 6.95
C TYR A 111 1.89 -5.34 7.49
N HIS A 112 0.86 -6.09 7.14
CA HIS A 112 -0.49 -5.81 7.58
C HIS A 112 -1.35 -7.08 7.63
N ASP A 113 -2.49 -6.97 8.30
CA ASP A 113 -3.49 -8.03 8.27
C ASP A 113 -4.13 -8.13 6.87
N HIS A 114 -4.42 -9.37 6.46
CA HIS A 114 -5.00 -9.68 5.14
C HIS A 114 -6.11 -10.74 5.23
N ALA A 115 -6.79 -10.85 6.37
CA ALA A 115 -7.83 -11.86 6.56
C ALA A 115 -9.06 -11.57 5.71
N MET A 116 -9.50 -12.57 4.93
CA MET A 116 -10.61 -12.48 3.98
C MET A 116 -11.84 -11.77 4.56
N GLY A 117 -12.35 -10.75 3.85
CA GLY A 117 -13.58 -10.02 4.14
C GLY A 117 -13.55 -9.08 5.35
N ILE A 118 -12.40 -8.98 6.05
CA ILE A 118 -12.21 -8.07 7.19
C ILE A 118 -10.87 -7.32 7.19
N THR A 119 -10.11 -7.35 6.10
CA THR A 119 -8.84 -6.62 5.97
C THR A 119 -9.03 -5.15 6.33
N ARG A 120 -10.07 -4.50 5.79
CA ARG A 120 -10.37 -3.09 6.05
C ARG A 120 -10.55 -2.78 7.54
N LEU A 121 -11.21 -3.68 8.28
CA LEU A 121 -11.47 -3.48 9.71
C LEU A 121 -10.24 -3.76 10.57
N ASN A 122 -9.50 -4.82 10.28
CA ASN A 122 -8.29 -5.18 11.00
C ASN A 122 -7.19 -4.11 10.83
N MET A 123 -7.01 -3.61 9.62
CA MET A 123 -6.11 -2.49 9.37
C MET A 123 -6.60 -1.18 9.99
N PHE A 124 -7.91 -0.90 9.92
CA PHE A 124 -8.48 0.26 10.60
C PHE A 124 -8.29 0.17 12.11
N ALA A 125 -8.37 -1.03 12.69
CA ALA A 125 -8.11 -1.25 14.10
C ALA A 125 -6.64 -1.01 14.49
N GLY A 126 -5.68 -1.10 13.54
CA GLY A 126 -4.27 -0.78 13.75
C GLY A 126 -3.26 -1.89 13.45
N LEU A 127 -3.66 -2.97 12.76
CA LEU A 127 -2.79 -4.12 12.47
C LEU A 127 -1.94 -3.89 11.20
N PHE A 128 -0.92 -3.04 11.30
CA PHE A 128 0.10 -2.79 10.27
C PHE A 128 1.39 -2.26 10.89
N GLY A 129 2.50 -2.41 10.17
CA GLY A 129 3.83 -1.90 10.54
C GLY A 129 4.82 -1.96 9.38
N LEU A 130 6.03 -1.46 9.57
CA LEU A 130 7.05 -1.39 8.51
C LEU A 130 7.97 -2.61 8.52
N TYR A 131 8.45 -2.95 7.32
CA TYR A 131 9.48 -3.96 7.10
C TYR A 131 10.55 -3.39 6.16
N LEU A 132 11.77 -3.22 6.66
CA LEU A 132 12.88 -2.63 5.91
C LEU A 132 13.91 -3.69 5.56
N ILE A 133 14.28 -3.74 4.28
CA ILE A 133 15.42 -4.52 3.81
C ILE A 133 16.53 -3.55 3.45
N ARG A 134 17.76 -3.81 3.96
CA ARG A 134 18.99 -3.07 3.66
C ARG A 134 19.90 -3.89 2.75
N ASP A 135 20.75 -3.23 1.99
CA ASP A 135 21.84 -3.88 1.23
C ASP A 135 23.09 -3.00 1.14
N GLU A 136 24.17 -3.61 0.64
CA GLU A 136 25.46 -2.94 0.53
C GLU A 136 25.45 -1.79 -0.50
N GLU A 137 24.61 -1.88 -1.55
CA GLU A 137 24.50 -0.83 -2.55
C GLU A 137 23.86 0.43 -1.96
N GLU A 138 22.82 0.28 -1.15
CA GLU A 138 22.21 1.40 -0.42
C GLU A 138 23.20 2.02 0.58
N ASP A 139 23.91 1.18 1.35
CA ASP A 139 24.90 1.63 2.33
C ASP A 139 26.01 2.49 1.71
N ALA A 140 26.44 2.13 0.49
CA ALA A 140 27.49 2.82 -0.25
C ALA A 140 27.10 4.22 -0.76
N LEU A 141 25.79 4.54 -0.82
CA LEU A 141 25.30 5.81 -1.36
C LEU A 141 25.44 6.99 -0.38
N ASN A 142 25.82 6.73 0.86
CA ASN A 142 25.95 7.77 1.90
C ASN A 142 24.69 8.66 2.05
N LEU A 143 23.51 8.07 1.92
CA LEU A 143 22.23 8.73 2.14
C LEU A 143 22.07 9.10 3.64
N PRO A 144 21.19 10.07 4.00
CA PRO A 144 20.89 10.32 5.39
C PRO A 144 20.42 9.04 6.10
N LYS A 145 20.99 8.74 7.25
CA LYS A 145 20.75 7.52 8.05
C LYS A 145 20.70 7.79 9.55
N GLY A 146 20.31 6.78 10.32
CA GLY A 146 20.13 6.92 11.77
C GLY A 146 19.03 7.94 12.10
N GLN A 147 19.31 8.90 12.96
CA GLN A 147 18.34 9.95 13.33
C GLN A 147 17.88 10.86 12.18
N TYR A 148 18.53 10.79 11.02
CA TYR A 148 18.19 11.56 9.81
C TYR A 148 17.45 10.73 8.76
N GLU A 149 17.10 9.49 9.08
CA GLU A 149 16.23 8.62 8.29
C GLU A 149 14.99 8.29 9.13
N ILE A 150 13.84 8.81 8.72
CA ILE A 150 12.61 8.79 9.52
C ILE A 150 11.47 8.20 8.72
N PRO A 151 10.87 7.09 9.15
CA PRO A 151 9.65 6.59 8.54
C PRO A 151 8.45 7.46 8.91
N LEU A 152 7.58 7.71 7.95
CA LEU A 152 6.31 8.43 8.10
C LEU A 152 5.18 7.58 7.55
N ILE A 153 4.47 6.88 8.42
CA ILE A 153 3.28 6.12 8.07
C ILE A 153 2.08 7.04 8.15
N LEU A 154 1.48 7.32 7.02
CA LEU A 154 0.29 8.17 6.87
C LEU A 154 -0.95 7.28 6.82
N TYR A 155 -1.95 7.59 7.63
CA TYR A 155 -3.24 6.92 7.60
C TYR A 155 -4.32 7.78 8.24
N ASP A 156 -5.55 7.58 7.88
CA ASP A 156 -6.64 8.40 8.41
C ASP A 156 -7.59 7.62 9.30
N ARG A 157 -8.19 8.32 10.25
CA ARG A 157 -9.14 7.78 11.21
C ARG A 157 -10.25 8.79 11.48
N SER A 158 -11.42 8.30 11.88
CA SER A 158 -12.46 9.11 12.51
C SER A 158 -12.58 8.72 13.97
N LEU A 159 -12.77 9.72 14.83
CA LEU A 159 -12.92 9.56 16.27
C LEU A 159 -14.28 10.05 16.73
N ARG A 160 -14.86 9.34 17.70
CA ARG A 160 -16.00 9.82 18.47
C ARG A 160 -15.54 10.84 19.52
N THR A 161 -16.48 11.54 20.11
CA THR A 161 -16.21 12.51 21.19
C THR A 161 -15.63 11.87 22.46
N ASP A 162 -15.82 10.56 22.64
CA ASP A 162 -15.22 9.76 23.70
C ASP A 162 -13.80 9.28 23.38
N GLY A 163 -13.24 9.68 22.22
CA GLY A 163 -11.91 9.32 21.78
C GLY A 163 -11.80 7.93 21.11
N GLN A 164 -12.93 7.21 20.98
CA GLN A 164 -12.89 5.88 20.33
C GLN A 164 -12.97 5.97 18.82
N LEU A 165 -12.42 4.94 18.14
CA LEU A 165 -12.50 4.83 16.69
C LEU A 165 -13.95 4.76 16.23
N PHE A 166 -14.24 5.50 15.16
CA PHE A 166 -15.51 5.47 14.47
C PHE A 166 -15.31 5.00 13.03
N TYR A 167 -15.83 3.83 12.72
CA TYR A 167 -15.94 3.35 11.35
C TYR A 167 -17.39 3.55 10.89
N PRO A 168 -17.62 4.22 9.74
CA PRO A 168 -18.96 4.46 9.23
C PRO A 168 -19.63 3.14 8.84
N VAL A 169 -20.94 3.15 8.85
CA VAL A 169 -21.78 2.05 8.38
C VAL A 169 -22.79 2.58 7.38
N SER A 170 -23.24 1.74 6.48
CA SER A 170 -24.35 2.06 5.58
C SER A 170 -25.65 2.33 6.36
N GLY A 171 -26.66 2.80 5.69
CA GLY A 171 -28.00 2.96 6.29
C GLY A 171 -28.72 1.62 6.53
N ASP A 172 -28.21 0.49 6.01
CA ASP A 172 -28.73 -0.85 6.22
C ASP A 172 -27.96 -1.61 7.31
N PRO A 173 -28.57 -1.87 8.48
CA PRO A 173 -27.91 -2.62 9.55
C PRO A 173 -27.53 -4.06 9.18
N ALA A 174 -28.15 -4.65 8.17
CA ALA A 174 -27.84 -5.99 7.69
C ALA A 174 -26.61 -6.01 6.77
N LYS A 175 -26.30 -4.87 6.16
CA LYS A 175 -25.17 -4.67 5.23
C LYS A 175 -24.40 -3.40 5.61
N PRO A 176 -23.68 -3.38 6.73
CA PRO A 176 -23.01 -2.17 7.23
C PRO A 176 -21.78 -1.73 6.43
N TRP A 177 -21.42 -2.38 5.34
CA TRP A 177 -20.31 -2.00 4.47
C TRP A 177 -20.53 -0.62 3.81
N VAL A 178 -19.44 0.09 3.56
CA VAL A 178 -19.39 1.33 2.79
C VAL A 178 -18.35 1.18 1.69
N SER A 179 -18.57 1.84 0.54
CA SER A 179 -17.70 1.70 -0.64
C SER A 179 -16.29 2.24 -0.41
N GLU A 180 -16.17 3.28 0.42
CA GLU A 180 -14.90 3.92 0.71
C GLU A 180 -14.91 4.52 2.12
N PHE A 181 -13.72 4.61 2.72
CA PHE A 181 -13.54 5.28 4.00
C PHE A 181 -12.58 6.46 3.88
N PHE A 182 -13.06 7.64 4.26
CA PHE A 182 -12.25 8.85 4.38
C PHE A 182 -12.35 9.41 5.80
N GLY A 183 -11.30 9.19 6.60
CA GLY A 183 -11.23 9.66 7.98
C GLY A 183 -11.15 11.17 8.09
N GLN A 184 -11.66 11.71 9.20
CA GLN A 184 -11.62 13.15 9.50
C GLN A 184 -10.23 13.61 9.97
N ALA A 185 -9.42 12.71 10.50
CA ALA A 185 -8.13 12.95 11.10
C ALA A 185 -7.04 12.15 10.39
N ILE A 186 -6.01 12.83 9.87
CA ILE A 186 -4.84 12.19 9.30
C ILE A 186 -3.80 12.04 10.41
N LEU A 187 -3.34 10.83 10.62
CA LEU A 187 -2.33 10.48 11.60
C LEU A 187 -0.98 10.22 10.90
N VAL A 188 0.10 10.58 11.59
CA VAL A 188 1.45 10.25 11.23
C VAL A 188 2.07 9.46 12.39
N ASN A 189 2.47 8.22 12.15
CA ASN A 189 3.06 7.33 13.17
C ASN A 189 2.20 7.24 14.46
N GLY A 190 0.88 7.33 14.34
CA GLY A 190 -0.06 7.22 15.46
C GLY A 190 -0.39 8.53 16.17
N ALA A 191 0.04 9.67 15.68
CA ALA A 191 -0.27 10.97 16.26
C ALA A 191 -1.01 11.85 15.25
N LEU A 192 -2.04 12.56 15.72
CA LEU A 192 -2.77 13.54 14.94
C LEU A 192 -1.98 14.83 14.85
N PHE A 193 -1.72 15.28 13.63
CA PHE A 193 -1.01 16.52 13.34
C PHE A 193 0.21 16.75 14.26
N PRO A 194 1.18 15.83 14.23
CA PRO A 194 2.38 15.97 15.04
C PRO A 194 3.31 17.07 14.50
N PHE A 195 4.28 17.46 15.32
CA PHE A 195 5.44 18.20 14.84
C PHE A 195 6.71 17.36 14.97
N LEU A 196 7.70 17.71 14.16
CA LEU A 196 9.03 17.13 14.19
C LEU A 196 10.07 18.27 14.23
N ASP A 197 10.88 18.29 15.27
CA ASP A 197 12.03 19.18 15.34
C ASP A 197 13.15 18.63 14.44
N VAL A 198 13.65 19.46 13.52
CA VAL A 198 14.67 19.09 12.55
C VAL A 198 15.81 20.11 12.52
N GLU A 199 17.01 19.62 12.31
CA GLU A 199 18.18 20.45 12.03
C GLU A 199 18.07 21.04 10.60
N PRO A 200 18.69 22.20 10.30
CA PRO A 200 18.72 22.80 8.97
C PRO A 200 19.66 22.02 8.03
N ARG A 201 19.28 20.79 7.69
CA ARG A 201 20.03 19.84 6.85
C ARG A 201 19.11 18.88 6.14
N ARG A 202 19.66 17.94 5.39
CA ARG A 202 18.91 16.90 4.70
C ARG A 202 18.50 15.78 5.61
N TYR A 203 17.23 15.36 5.44
CA TYR A 203 16.62 14.18 6.05
C TYR A 203 16.08 13.29 4.95
N ARG A 204 16.10 11.99 5.20
CA ARG A 204 15.45 10.96 4.39
C ARG A 204 14.17 10.56 5.09
N PHE A 205 13.05 10.67 4.39
CA PHE A 205 11.75 10.24 4.89
C PHE A 205 11.26 9.05 4.08
N ARG A 206 10.85 8.00 4.77
CA ARG A 206 10.25 6.82 4.17
C ARG A 206 8.73 6.91 4.36
N LEU A 207 8.03 7.31 3.32
CA LEU A 207 6.59 7.55 3.33
C LEU A 207 5.84 6.28 2.95
N LEU A 208 4.83 5.93 3.74
CA LEU A 208 3.86 4.88 3.45
C LEU A 208 2.45 5.46 3.56
N ASN A 209 1.59 5.20 2.58
CA ASN A 209 0.17 5.40 2.71
C ASN A 209 -0.51 4.10 3.18
N ALA A 210 -0.86 4.04 4.48
CA ALA A 210 -1.58 2.93 5.11
C ALA A 210 -3.07 3.27 5.38
N SER A 211 -3.65 4.18 4.61
CA SER A 211 -5.08 4.50 4.65
C SER A 211 -5.90 3.41 3.97
N ASN A 212 -7.15 3.29 4.36
CA ASN A 212 -8.08 2.37 3.72
C ASN A 212 -8.36 2.76 2.25
N SER A 213 -8.80 4.02 2.02
CA SER A 213 -9.19 4.50 0.68
C SER A 213 -8.51 5.80 0.26
N ARG A 214 -7.92 6.56 1.21
CA ARG A 214 -7.45 7.91 0.95
C ARG A 214 -6.17 7.94 0.12
N PHE A 215 -6.20 8.66 -0.99
CA PHE A 215 -5.02 9.12 -1.71
C PHE A 215 -4.45 10.37 -1.03
N TYR A 216 -3.13 10.51 -1.01
CA TYR A 216 -2.46 11.72 -0.56
C TYR A 216 -1.80 12.45 -1.73
N TYR A 217 -2.08 13.75 -1.82
CA TYR A 217 -1.46 14.69 -2.77
C TYR A 217 -0.57 15.64 -1.99
N LEU A 218 0.62 15.16 -1.64
CA LEU A 218 1.50 15.82 -0.69
C LEU A 218 2.16 17.06 -1.27
N SER A 219 2.23 18.12 -0.46
CA SER A 219 2.92 19.37 -0.78
C SER A 219 3.57 19.97 0.48
N LEU A 220 4.58 20.83 0.30
CA LEU A 220 5.27 21.54 1.36
C LEU A 220 4.98 23.03 1.31
N SER A 221 4.70 23.66 2.45
CA SER A 221 4.44 25.11 2.55
C SER A 221 5.63 25.95 2.10
N SER A 222 6.85 25.42 2.17
CA SER A 222 8.09 26.05 1.69
C SER A 222 8.25 26.03 0.17
N LYS A 223 7.39 25.26 -0.55
CA LYS A 223 7.47 25.01 -2.01
C LYS A 223 8.81 24.39 -2.46
N GLN A 224 9.62 23.86 -1.51
CA GLN A 224 10.79 23.08 -1.89
C GLN A 224 10.37 21.75 -2.48
N PRO A 225 11.16 21.17 -3.40
CA PRO A 225 10.80 19.87 -3.98
C PRO A 225 10.99 18.73 -2.97
N PHE A 226 10.19 17.68 -3.16
CA PHE A 226 10.52 16.34 -2.70
C PHE A 226 11.57 15.77 -3.65
N TRP A 227 12.72 15.37 -3.14
CA TRP A 227 13.69 14.60 -3.91
C TRP A 227 13.38 13.13 -3.71
N GLN A 228 12.53 12.56 -4.58
CA GLN A 228 12.22 11.14 -4.50
C GLN A 228 13.41 10.32 -4.98
N ILE A 229 13.87 9.40 -4.13
CA ILE A 229 15.02 8.53 -4.38
C ILE A 229 14.63 7.05 -4.46
N GLY A 230 13.42 6.70 -4.07
CA GLY A 230 12.91 5.33 -4.12
C GLY A 230 11.40 5.28 -4.24
N SER A 231 10.89 4.14 -4.67
CA SER A 231 9.47 3.79 -4.77
C SER A 231 9.21 2.48 -4.02
N ASP A 232 8.10 1.79 -4.29
CA ASP A 232 7.65 0.60 -3.56
C ASP A 232 8.73 -0.46 -3.40
N GLN A 233 9.46 -0.76 -4.48
CA GLN A 233 10.41 -1.87 -4.54
C GLN A 233 11.88 -1.41 -4.61
N GLY A 234 12.17 -0.27 -3.95
CA GLY A 234 13.53 0.19 -3.71
C GLY A 234 13.92 1.46 -4.45
N LEU A 235 15.22 1.69 -4.53
CA LEU A 235 15.79 2.93 -5.08
C LEU A 235 15.49 3.11 -6.57
N LEU A 236 15.25 4.36 -6.96
CA LEU A 236 15.21 4.79 -8.36
C LEU A 236 16.61 4.78 -8.98
N SER A 237 16.70 4.97 -10.30
CA SER A 237 18.01 5.10 -10.99
C SER A 237 18.71 6.42 -10.66
N ALA A 238 17.94 7.49 -10.43
CA ALA A 238 18.39 8.82 -10.07
C ALA A 238 17.31 9.53 -9.25
N PRO A 239 17.67 10.56 -8.46
CA PRO A 239 16.70 11.37 -7.73
C PRO A 239 15.77 12.12 -8.69
N VAL A 240 14.48 12.16 -8.36
CA VAL A 240 13.46 12.92 -9.10
C VAL A 240 12.95 14.05 -8.22
N ALA A 241 13.01 15.29 -8.72
CA ALA A 241 12.48 16.44 -8.03
C ALA A 241 10.98 16.62 -8.35
N LEU A 242 10.15 16.63 -7.32
CA LEU A 242 8.70 16.73 -7.42
C LEU A 242 8.18 17.88 -6.57
N GLU A 243 7.34 18.74 -7.14
CA GLU A 243 6.63 19.77 -6.37
C GLU A 243 5.48 19.18 -5.56
N HIS A 244 4.86 18.15 -6.10
CA HIS A 244 3.81 17.38 -5.47
C HIS A 244 4.15 15.89 -5.52
N LEU A 245 3.79 15.16 -4.47
CA LEU A 245 3.97 13.72 -4.40
C LEU A 245 2.63 13.04 -4.16
N THR A 246 2.18 12.23 -5.11
CA THR A 246 0.98 11.42 -4.97
C THR A 246 1.32 10.06 -4.37
N LEU A 247 0.53 9.62 -3.38
CA LEU A 247 0.61 8.30 -2.79
C LEU A 247 -0.79 7.69 -2.70
N ALA A 248 -1.05 6.67 -3.48
CA ALA A 248 -2.24 5.83 -3.34
C ALA A 248 -2.12 4.88 -2.13
N PRO A 249 -3.23 4.32 -1.62
CA PRO A 249 -3.18 3.26 -0.60
C PRO A 249 -2.20 2.14 -0.99
N GLY A 250 -1.36 1.72 -0.04
CA GLY A 250 -0.31 0.72 -0.25
C GLY A 250 0.99 1.23 -0.88
N GLU A 251 1.00 2.39 -1.56
CA GLU A 251 2.22 2.94 -2.17
C GLU A 251 3.21 3.48 -1.12
N ARG A 252 4.49 3.37 -1.47
CA ARG A 252 5.62 3.89 -0.69
C ARG A 252 6.46 4.84 -1.55
N ALA A 253 7.01 5.85 -0.89
CA ALA A 253 8.03 6.71 -1.48
C ALA A 253 9.16 6.98 -0.48
N ASP A 254 10.38 6.94 -0.98
CA ASP A 254 11.58 7.29 -0.24
C ASP A 254 12.05 8.67 -0.74
N VAL A 255 12.03 9.66 0.13
CA VAL A 255 12.28 11.06 -0.25
C VAL A 255 13.33 11.72 0.61
N ILE A 256 14.09 12.66 0.03
CA ILE A 256 14.97 13.55 0.76
C ILE A 256 14.36 14.95 0.76
N LEU A 257 14.27 15.56 1.96
CA LEU A 257 13.92 16.97 2.16
C LEU A 257 15.15 17.71 2.69
N ASP A 258 15.41 18.91 2.16
CA ASP A 258 16.51 19.76 2.57
C ASP A 258 16.01 20.99 3.34
N PHE A 259 16.26 21.03 4.63
CA PHE A 259 15.84 22.13 5.51
C PHE A 259 16.87 23.25 5.66
N ALA A 260 17.99 23.22 4.92
CA ALA A 260 19.08 24.21 5.07
C ALA A 260 18.60 25.65 4.83
N ALA A 261 17.71 25.86 3.85
CA ALA A 261 17.15 27.19 3.52
C ALA A 261 16.01 27.62 4.47
N ALA A 262 15.42 26.69 5.23
CA ALA A 262 14.26 26.95 6.11
C ALA A 262 14.65 27.17 7.58
N ARG A 263 15.92 27.52 7.86
CA ARG A 263 16.45 27.73 9.22
C ARG A 263 15.58 28.66 10.04
N GLY A 264 15.17 28.23 11.25
CA GLY A 264 14.32 28.97 12.16
C GLY A 264 12.86 29.09 11.72
N GLN A 265 12.48 28.42 10.64
CA GLN A 265 11.14 28.46 10.08
C GLN A 265 10.34 27.18 10.42
N ARG A 266 9.06 27.23 10.14
CA ARG A 266 8.17 26.08 10.17
C ARG A 266 7.83 25.71 8.72
N VAL A 267 7.95 24.43 8.40
CA VAL A 267 7.55 23.86 7.10
C VAL A 267 6.43 22.89 7.37
N VAL A 268 5.30 23.06 6.68
CA VAL A 268 4.12 22.21 6.85
C VAL A 268 4.01 21.26 5.68
N LEU A 269 3.90 19.98 5.97
CA LEU A 269 3.47 18.94 5.02
C LEU A 269 1.94 18.89 5.04
N SER A 270 1.33 18.99 3.88
CA SER A 270 -0.12 18.96 3.69
C SER A 270 -0.53 18.09 2.50
N SER A 271 -1.78 17.65 2.50
CA SER A 271 -2.47 17.07 1.34
C SER A 271 -3.80 17.76 1.20
N ASP A 272 -4.04 18.34 0.02
CA ASP A 272 -5.21 19.19 -0.23
C ASP A 272 -5.43 20.23 0.90
N ARG A 273 -6.58 20.18 1.57
CA ARG A 273 -6.93 21.05 2.71
C ARG A 273 -6.40 20.54 4.07
N TYR A 274 -5.84 19.34 4.13
CA TYR A 274 -5.43 18.72 5.39
C TYR A 274 -3.98 19.04 5.70
N THR A 275 -3.73 19.57 6.88
CA THR A 275 -2.40 19.66 7.47
C THR A 275 -2.03 18.31 8.08
N ILE A 276 -0.84 17.78 7.73
CA ILE A 276 -0.40 16.44 8.11
C ILE A 276 0.65 16.49 9.20
N LEU A 277 1.75 17.26 8.98
CA LEU A 277 2.91 17.31 9.85
C LEU A 277 3.56 18.69 9.78
N GLU A 278 4.00 19.24 10.93
CA GLU A 278 4.82 20.46 11.01
C GLU A 278 6.28 20.11 11.28
N PHE A 279 7.19 20.49 10.39
CA PHE A 279 8.63 20.48 10.64
C PHE A 279 9.03 21.80 11.27
N ARG A 280 9.70 21.75 12.43
CA ARG A 280 10.24 22.90 13.15
C ARG A 280 11.75 22.92 12.95
N VAL A 281 12.22 23.79 12.05
CA VAL A 281 13.63 23.83 11.70
C VAL A 281 14.41 24.67 12.70
N TRP A 282 15.45 24.10 13.31
CA TRP A 282 16.27 24.80 14.29
C TRP A 282 16.96 26.04 13.70
N SER A 283 17.23 27.04 14.55
CA SER A 283 17.94 28.27 14.16
C SER A 283 19.45 28.12 14.13
N THR A 284 20.00 27.02 14.69
CA THR A 284 21.44 26.75 14.74
C THR A 284 22.06 26.58 13.35
N SER A 285 23.36 26.87 13.22
CA SER A 285 24.08 26.62 11.97
C SER A 285 24.12 25.13 11.66
N GLY A 286 23.63 24.76 10.48
CA GLY A 286 23.66 23.37 10.03
C GLY A 286 25.06 22.89 9.66
N ILE A 287 25.28 21.60 9.74
CA ILE A 287 26.42 20.91 9.13
C ILE A 287 26.23 20.96 7.60
N ALA A 288 27.35 21.06 6.87
CA ALA A 288 27.28 21.01 5.39
C ALA A 288 26.50 19.80 4.90
N ALA A 289 25.51 20.04 4.03
CA ALA A 289 24.66 18.97 3.52
C ALA A 289 25.50 18.03 2.62
N VAL A 290 25.44 16.74 2.88
CA VAL A 290 25.97 15.72 1.96
C VAL A 290 25.16 15.81 0.67
N PRO A 291 25.81 15.91 -0.52
CA PRO A 291 25.09 15.95 -1.80
C PRO A 291 24.20 14.72 -1.99
N ILE A 292 23.03 14.90 -2.60
CA ILE A 292 22.23 13.77 -3.04
C ILE A 292 22.98 13.13 -4.23
N PRO A 293 23.27 11.82 -4.21
CA PRO A 293 23.93 11.17 -5.34
C PRO A 293 23.11 11.31 -6.62
N GLY A 294 23.73 11.72 -7.73
CA GLY A 294 23.05 11.84 -9.02
C GLY A 294 22.68 10.49 -9.67
N ARG A 295 23.28 9.40 -9.20
CA ARG A 295 22.96 8.02 -9.57
C ARG A 295 22.76 7.22 -8.29
N LEU A 296 21.67 6.46 -8.24
CA LEU A 296 21.29 5.67 -7.07
C LEU A 296 21.50 4.17 -7.33
N ARG A 297 20.67 3.57 -8.16
CA ARG A 297 20.74 2.15 -8.49
C ARG A 297 20.63 1.93 -10.00
N THR A 298 21.22 0.89 -10.52
CA THR A 298 20.98 0.48 -11.90
C THR A 298 19.69 -0.31 -11.97
N ILE A 299 18.69 0.24 -12.66
CA ILE A 299 17.43 -0.45 -12.91
C ILE A 299 17.47 -0.99 -14.34
N GLN A 300 17.42 -2.29 -14.45
CA GLN A 300 17.29 -2.94 -15.75
C GLN A 300 15.82 -2.96 -16.14
N ARG A 301 15.48 -2.35 -17.29
CA ARG A 301 14.13 -2.42 -17.85
C ARG A 301 13.93 -3.79 -18.49
N ILE A 302 12.77 -4.40 -18.22
CA ILE A 302 12.36 -5.61 -18.93
C ILE A 302 11.96 -5.22 -20.35
N ASN A 303 12.45 -5.96 -21.35
CA ASN A 303 12.07 -5.73 -22.74
C ASN A 303 10.68 -6.31 -23.00
N GLU A 304 9.77 -5.53 -23.60
CA GLU A 304 8.43 -6.01 -23.94
C GLU A 304 8.44 -7.25 -24.83
N GLN A 305 9.49 -7.44 -25.63
CA GLN A 305 9.66 -8.63 -26.48
C GLN A 305 9.95 -9.93 -25.69
N GLU A 306 10.31 -9.82 -24.40
CA GLU A 306 10.48 -10.98 -23.52
C GLU A 306 9.12 -11.54 -23.04
N ALA A 307 8.04 -10.77 -23.20
CA ALA A 307 6.72 -11.18 -22.73
C ALA A 307 6.18 -12.36 -23.56
N VAL A 308 5.94 -13.47 -22.90
CA VAL A 308 5.36 -14.67 -23.52
C VAL A 308 3.84 -14.55 -23.64
N LYS A 309 3.21 -13.65 -22.90
CA LYS A 309 1.77 -13.42 -22.89
C LYS A 309 1.43 -11.98 -22.53
N THR A 310 0.38 -11.47 -23.16
CA THR A 310 -0.32 -10.24 -22.72
C THR A 310 -1.71 -10.62 -22.23
N ARG A 311 -2.05 -10.20 -21.01
CA ARG A 311 -3.41 -10.34 -20.44
C ARG A 311 -4.15 -9.03 -20.53
N LEU A 312 -5.42 -9.09 -20.87
CA LEU A 312 -6.37 -7.98 -20.76
C LEU A 312 -7.23 -8.25 -19.53
N LEU A 313 -7.10 -7.42 -18.51
CA LEU A 313 -7.71 -7.62 -17.20
C LEU A 313 -8.57 -6.40 -16.88
N SER A 314 -9.88 -6.57 -16.88
CA SER A 314 -10.80 -5.47 -16.57
C SER A 314 -10.88 -5.22 -15.07
N LEU A 315 -11.03 -3.96 -14.72
CA LEU A 315 -11.42 -3.49 -13.39
C LEU A 315 -12.87 -3.05 -13.54
N ASP A 316 -13.76 -3.85 -12.99
CA ASP A 316 -15.18 -3.71 -13.20
C ASP A 316 -15.84 -3.29 -11.89
N GLY A 317 -16.70 -2.30 -11.94
CA GLY A 317 -17.55 -1.88 -10.84
C GLY A 317 -18.84 -1.41 -11.43
N GLY A 318 -19.93 -1.59 -10.74
CA GLY A 318 -21.19 -1.16 -11.28
C GLY A 318 -21.86 -0.16 -10.36
N ASP A 319 -22.18 1.02 -10.86
CA ASP A 319 -23.38 1.69 -10.41
C ASP A 319 -24.55 0.87 -10.91
N SER A 320 -25.36 0.39 -10.00
CA SER A 320 -26.66 -0.17 -10.36
C SER A 320 -27.62 1.00 -10.62
N ASP A 321 -28.40 0.94 -11.71
CA ASP A 321 -29.55 1.84 -11.89
C ASP A 321 -30.56 1.75 -10.72
N ASP A 322 -30.46 0.69 -9.93
CA ASP A 322 -31.16 0.51 -8.67
C ASP A 322 -30.27 0.97 -7.50
N PRO A 323 -30.54 2.12 -6.86
CA PRO A 323 -29.74 2.63 -5.74
C PRO A 323 -29.76 1.73 -4.48
N THR A 324 -30.58 0.68 -4.47
CA THR A 324 -30.62 -0.33 -3.41
C THR A 324 -29.70 -1.52 -3.65
N LEU A 325 -29.13 -1.64 -4.88
CA LEU A 325 -28.21 -2.69 -5.25
C LEU A 325 -26.78 -2.13 -5.32
N VAL A 326 -25.98 -2.47 -4.33
CA VAL A 326 -24.54 -2.23 -4.39
C VAL A 326 -23.92 -3.35 -5.22
N MET A 327 -23.37 -2.99 -6.39
CA MET A 327 -22.68 -3.95 -7.25
C MET A 327 -21.27 -4.21 -6.70
N PRO A 328 -20.81 -5.47 -6.69
CA PRO A 328 -19.45 -5.77 -6.25
C PRO A 328 -18.42 -5.16 -7.21
N MET A 329 -17.29 -4.74 -6.66
CA MET A 329 -16.11 -4.39 -7.43
C MET A 329 -15.40 -5.68 -7.86
N LEU A 330 -15.19 -5.89 -9.15
CA LEU A 330 -14.66 -7.15 -9.67
C LEU A 330 -13.33 -6.94 -10.42
N LEU A 331 -12.50 -7.94 -10.37
CA LEU A 331 -11.32 -8.06 -11.21
C LEU A 331 -11.62 -9.07 -12.32
N ASN A 332 -11.52 -8.60 -13.57
CA ASN A 332 -11.74 -9.41 -14.76
C ASN A 332 -13.16 -10.04 -14.78
N GLY A 333 -14.15 -9.33 -14.22
CA GLY A 333 -15.54 -9.75 -14.14
C GLY A 333 -15.80 -11.03 -13.33
N ALA A 334 -14.86 -11.41 -12.45
CA ALA A 334 -14.90 -12.69 -11.74
C ALA A 334 -14.94 -12.51 -10.22
N PHE A 335 -15.72 -13.37 -9.55
CA PHE A 335 -15.78 -13.48 -8.11
C PHE A 335 -14.61 -14.30 -7.55
N TRP A 336 -14.33 -14.16 -6.25
CA TRP A 336 -13.24 -14.89 -5.59
C TRP A 336 -13.27 -16.41 -5.85
N HIS A 337 -14.44 -17.03 -5.79
CA HIS A 337 -14.60 -18.48 -5.95
C HIS A 337 -14.58 -18.98 -7.41
N ASP A 338 -14.58 -18.07 -8.38
CA ASP A 338 -14.49 -18.47 -9.78
C ASP A 338 -13.11 -19.10 -10.07
N PRO A 339 -13.01 -19.96 -11.08
CA PRO A 339 -11.74 -20.57 -11.44
C PRO A 339 -10.63 -19.55 -11.65
N VAL A 340 -9.40 -19.90 -11.22
CA VAL A 340 -8.22 -19.07 -11.45
C VAL A 340 -7.92 -19.02 -12.95
N THR A 341 -7.86 -17.80 -13.49
CA THR A 341 -7.60 -17.56 -14.92
C THR A 341 -6.21 -17.01 -15.19
N GLU A 342 -5.56 -16.43 -14.17
CA GLU A 342 -4.22 -15.89 -14.24
C GLU A 342 -3.21 -16.94 -13.73
N ASN A 343 -2.66 -17.74 -14.68
CA ASN A 343 -1.68 -18.79 -14.39
C ASN A 343 -0.37 -18.48 -15.13
N PRO A 344 0.45 -17.51 -14.67
CA PRO A 344 1.75 -17.24 -15.24
C PRO A 344 2.72 -18.40 -14.94
N THR A 345 3.62 -18.67 -15.90
CA THR A 345 4.67 -19.67 -15.70
C THR A 345 5.85 -19.05 -14.94
N LEU A 346 6.41 -19.76 -13.98
CA LEU A 346 7.59 -19.34 -13.23
C LEU A 346 8.74 -19.00 -14.19
N ASP A 347 9.48 -17.93 -13.89
CA ASP A 347 10.60 -17.37 -14.63
C ASP A 347 10.24 -16.80 -16.02
N THR A 348 8.94 -16.67 -16.35
CA THR A 348 8.50 -16.00 -17.58
C THR A 348 8.12 -14.54 -17.33
N VAL A 349 8.00 -13.80 -18.42
CA VAL A 349 7.55 -12.40 -18.43
C VAL A 349 6.16 -12.32 -19.05
N GLU A 350 5.26 -11.58 -18.41
CA GLU A 350 3.94 -11.26 -18.98
C GLU A 350 3.72 -9.74 -18.96
N ILE A 351 2.87 -9.25 -19.86
CA ILE A 351 2.30 -7.90 -19.81
C ILE A 351 0.86 -8.02 -19.30
N TRP A 352 0.55 -7.30 -18.24
CA TRP A 352 -0.81 -7.17 -17.72
C TRP A 352 -1.33 -5.79 -18.07
N SER A 353 -2.44 -5.76 -18.82
CA SER A 353 -3.14 -4.54 -19.24
C SER A 353 -4.38 -4.39 -18.38
N LEU A 354 -4.31 -3.49 -17.39
CA LEU A 354 -5.40 -3.20 -16.46
C LEU A 354 -6.34 -2.20 -17.13
N ILE A 355 -7.55 -2.64 -17.46
CA ILE A 355 -8.56 -1.86 -18.19
C ILE A 355 -9.57 -1.34 -17.18
N ASN A 356 -9.44 -0.09 -16.76
CA ASN A 356 -10.35 0.47 -15.75
C ASN A 356 -11.61 1.02 -16.41
N THR A 357 -12.74 0.32 -16.19
CA THR A 357 -14.07 0.68 -16.69
C THR A 357 -14.90 1.48 -15.67
N THR A 358 -14.36 1.74 -14.47
CA THR A 358 -15.03 2.43 -13.37
C THR A 358 -14.70 3.92 -13.35
N ASP A 359 -15.40 4.68 -12.51
CA ASP A 359 -15.15 6.12 -12.29
C ASP A 359 -14.09 6.36 -11.20
N ASP A 360 -13.61 5.31 -10.52
CA ASP A 360 -12.63 5.39 -9.43
C ASP A 360 -11.22 5.00 -9.90
N SER A 361 -10.21 5.56 -9.23
CA SER A 361 -8.82 5.14 -9.40
C SER A 361 -8.52 3.97 -8.46
N HIS A 362 -8.07 2.84 -9.03
CA HIS A 362 -7.76 1.64 -8.28
C HIS A 362 -6.24 1.44 -8.15
N PRO A 363 -5.67 1.50 -6.93
CA PRO A 363 -4.30 1.07 -6.69
C PRO A 363 -4.25 -0.47 -6.71
N ILE A 364 -3.75 -1.03 -7.80
CA ILE A 364 -3.68 -2.49 -8.00
C ILE A 364 -2.34 -3.00 -7.49
N HIS A 365 -2.41 -3.94 -6.54
CA HIS A 365 -1.28 -4.65 -5.95
C HIS A 365 -1.21 -6.09 -6.45
N LEU A 366 0.02 -6.57 -6.71
CA LEU A 366 0.33 -7.95 -7.01
C LEU A 366 1.25 -8.52 -5.93
N HIS A 367 0.85 -9.60 -5.28
CA HIS A 367 1.69 -10.33 -4.32
C HIS A 367 2.87 -11.01 -5.02
N LEU A 368 3.89 -11.42 -4.29
CA LEU A 368 5.12 -12.09 -4.73
C LEU A 368 6.03 -11.23 -5.62
N VAL A 369 5.48 -10.55 -6.61
CA VAL A 369 6.24 -9.98 -7.73
C VAL A 369 6.39 -8.47 -7.65
N ARG A 370 7.47 -7.97 -8.25
CA ARG A 370 7.61 -6.56 -8.62
C ARG A 370 7.44 -6.40 -10.12
N PHE A 371 7.03 -5.23 -10.54
CA PHE A 371 6.79 -4.94 -11.95
C PHE A 371 7.29 -3.54 -12.33
N GLN A 372 7.25 -3.26 -13.61
CA GLN A 372 7.51 -1.94 -14.18
C GLN A 372 6.30 -1.46 -14.96
N ILE A 373 5.97 -0.19 -14.81
CA ILE A 373 4.91 0.43 -15.62
C ILE A 373 5.46 0.68 -17.03
N LEU A 374 4.73 0.26 -18.05
CA LEU A 374 5.05 0.50 -19.44
C LEU A 374 4.47 1.84 -19.90
N ASP A 375 3.16 1.97 -19.80
CA ASP A 375 2.42 3.17 -20.18
C ASP A 375 0.98 3.16 -19.65
N ARG A 376 0.29 4.29 -19.89
CA ARG A 376 -1.15 4.46 -19.71
C ARG A 376 -1.75 5.00 -20.99
N ARG A 377 -2.96 4.54 -21.33
CA ARG A 377 -3.63 4.97 -22.55
C ARG A 377 -5.13 5.04 -22.35
N SER A 378 -5.73 6.18 -22.67
CA SER A 378 -7.18 6.34 -22.59
C SER A 378 -7.90 5.53 -23.68
N PHE A 379 -9.09 5.03 -23.36
CA PHE A 379 -9.92 4.23 -24.25
C PHE A 379 -11.40 4.64 -24.13
N ASP A 380 -12.20 4.20 -25.10
CA ASP A 380 -13.64 4.40 -25.13
C ASP A 380 -14.32 3.36 -24.23
N VAL A 381 -14.62 3.77 -22.97
CA VAL A 381 -15.27 2.92 -21.97
C VAL A 381 -16.63 2.44 -22.44
N PHE A 382 -17.43 3.32 -23.07
CA PHE A 382 -18.76 2.97 -23.55
C PHE A 382 -18.71 1.85 -24.61
N THR A 383 -17.84 1.98 -25.60
CA THR A 383 -17.64 0.94 -26.62
C THR A 383 -17.14 -0.37 -25.97
N TYR A 384 -16.22 -0.29 -25.03
CA TYR A 384 -15.70 -1.49 -24.36
C TYR A 384 -16.77 -2.21 -23.53
N LEU A 385 -17.60 -1.48 -22.77
CA LEU A 385 -18.66 -2.09 -21.97
C LEU A 385 -19.73 -2.79 -22.83
N ASN A 386 -20.10 -2.19 -23.96
CA ASN A 386 -21.16 -2.72 -24.82
C ASN A 386 -20.67 -3.79 -25.81
N ASP A 387 -19.53 -3.56 -26.45
CA ASP A 387 -19.07 -4.37 -27.58
C ASP A 387 -17.84 -5.22 -27.26
N LYS A 388 -17.22 -4.99 -26.07
CA LYS A 388 -15.93 -5.56 -25.66
C LYS A 388 -14.78 -5.21 -26.61
N GLU A 389 -14.96 -4.15 -27.44
CA GLU A 389 -13.93 -3.63 -28.33
C GLU A 389 -13.06 -2.60 -27.60
N LEU A 390 -11.76 -2.87 -27.47
CA LEU A 390 -10.82 -1.95 -26.87
C LEU A 390 -10.38 -0.89 -27.90
N ARG A 391 -11.06 0.25 -27.92
CA ARG A 391 -10.77 1.38 -28.79
C ARG A 391 -10.04 2.49 -28.04
N TYR A 392 -8.77 2.68 -28.35
CA TYR A 392 -7.98 3.76 -27.76
C TYR A 392 -8.37 5.14 -28.31
N THR A 393 -8.45 6.14 -27.43
CA THR A 393 -8.86 7.52 -27.76
C THR A 393 -7.69 8.50 -27.82
N ALA A 394 -6.52 8.13 -27.28
CA ALA A 394 -5.30 8.94 -27.33
C ALA A 394 -4.04 8.07 -27.48
N PRO A 395 -2.89 8.67 -27.82
CA PRO A 395 -1.60 8.00 -27.75
C PRO A 395 -1.27 7.49 -26.35
N ALA A 396 -0.40 6.49 -26.25
CA ALA A 396 0.14 6.02 -24.98
C ALA A 396 1.00 7.09 -24.31
N VAL A 397 0.86 7.23 -23.00
CA VAL A 397 1.63 8.15 -22.15
C VAL A 397 2.60 7.30 -21.30
N PRO A 398 3.90 7.60 -21.29
CA PRO A 398 4.85 6.89 -20.43
C PRO A 398 4.53 7.14 -18.95
N PRO A 399 5.05 6.28 -18.04
CA PRO A 399 4.93 6.53 -16.61
C PRO A 399 5.60 7.85 -16.21
N ASP A 400 5.18 8.44 -15.10
CA ASP A 400 5.83 9.61 -14.52
C ASP A 400 7.29 9.30 -14.14
N ALA A 401 8.14 10.31 -14.09
CA ALA A 401 9.57 10.13 -13.84
C ALA A 401 9.89 9.33 -12.56
N ASN A 402 9.08 9.49 -11.53
CA ASN A 402 9.21 8.78 -10.25
C ASN A 402 8.59 7.37 -10.26
N GLU A 403 7.90 6.99 -11.31
CA GLU A 403 7.34 5.64 -11.52
C GLU A 403 8.23 4.73 -12.37
N PHE A 404 9.38 5.21 -12.86
CA PHE A 404 10.32 4.40 -13.64
C PHE A 404 11.08 3.34 -12.81
N GLY A 405 10.87 3.30 -11.48
CA GLY A 405 11.40 2.29 -10.58
C GLY A 405 10.66 0.95 -10.65
N TRP A 406 11.07 0.05 -9.76
CA TRP A 406 10.33 -1.17 -9.48
C TRP A 406 9.17 -0.85 -8.54
N LYS A 407 7.99 -1.39 -8.86
CA LYS A 407 6.77 -1.19 -8.07
C LYS A 407 6.08 -2.52 -7.78
N ASP A 408 5.18 -2.51 -6.81
CA ASP A 408 4.23 -3.58 -6.51
C ASP A 408 2.78 -3.06 -6.40
N VAL A 409 2.59 -1.74 -6.41
CA VAL A 409 1.28 -1.09 -6.53
C VAL A 409 1.30 -0.16 -7.74
N VAL A 410 0.24 -0.17 -8.54
CA VAL A 410 0.07 0.75 -9.66
C VAL A 410 -1.31 1.38 -9.65
N ARG A 411 -1.38 2.68 -9.86
CA ARG A 411 -2.66 3.41 -10.03
C ARG A 411 -3.22 3.12 -11.42
N ALA A 412 -4.35 2.48 -11.45
CA ALA A 412 -5.16 2.29 -12.64
C ALA A 412 -6.28 3.34 -12.63
N ASP A 413 -6.07 4.43 -13.35
CA ASP A 413 -6.98 5.59 -13.33
C ASP A 413 -8.23 5.35 -14.21
N PRO A 414 -9.36 6.05 -13.95
CA PRO A 414 -10.60 5.93 -14.71
C PRO A 414 -10.42 6.11 -16.22
N GLY A 415 -11.05 5.25 -17.00
CA GLY A 415 -11.01 5.34 -18.46
C GLY A 415 -9.63 5.12 -19.09
N MET A 416 -8.71 4.51 -18.35
CA MET A 416 -7.35 4.21 -18.80
C MET A 416 -7.09 2.72 -18.88
N VAL A 417 -6.28 2.32 -19.83
CA VAL A 417 -5.56 1.05 -19.84
C VAL A 417 -4.16 1.32 -19.29
N THR A 418 -3.85 0.77 -18.14
CA THR A 418 -2.52 0.82 -17.53
C THR A 418 -1.79 -0.48 -17.79
N ARG A 419 -0.66 -0.42 -18.53
CA ARG A 419 0.14 -1.61 -18.84
C ARG A 419 1.33 -1.73 -17.90
N ILE A 420 1.46 -2.90 -17.30
CA ILE A 420 2.63 -3.27 -16.50
C ILE A 420 3.32 -4.50 -17.12
N ILE A 421 4.63 -4.59 -16.93
CA ILE A 421 5.43 -5.75 -17.32
C ILE A 421 5.99 -6.42 -16.08
N VAL A 422 5.76 -7.72 -15.97
CA VAL A 422 6.00 -8.51 -14.78
C VAL A 422 6.87 -9.71 -15.13
N ARG A 423 7.95 -9.95 -14.36
CA ARG A 423 8.66 -11.22 -14.37
C ARG A 423 8.19 -12.04 -13.17
N PHE A 424 7.60 -13.19 -13.42
CA PHE A 424 7.10 -14.08 -12.38
C PHE A 424 8.24 -14.97 -11.87
N GLU A 425 9.04 -14.42 -10.96
CA GLU A 425 10.25 -15.06 -10.43
C GLU A 425 10.11 -15.35 -8.92
N GLY A 426 10.90 -16.29 -8.44
CA GLY A 426 11.03 -16.64 -7.02
C GLY A 426 10.33 -17.93 -6.65
N PHE A 427 9.01 -17.94 -6.53
CA PHE A 427 8.27 -19.09 -6.02
C PHE A 427 7.06 -19.42 -6.89
N ALA A 428 6.82 -20.72 -7.09
CA ALA A 428 5.58 -21.22 -7.66
C ALA A 428 4.54 -21.41 -6.55
N GLY A 429 3.28 -21.23 -6.88
CA GLY A 429 2.16 -21.42 -5.96
C GLY A 429 1.07 -20.37 -6.13
N ARG A 430 0.14 -20.35 -5.19
CA ARG A 430 -1.04 -19.48 -5.22
C ARG A 430 -0.78 -18.20 -4.44
N TYR A 431 -1.13 -17.08 -5.06
CA TYR A 431 -1.02 -15.73 -4.54
C TYR A 431 -2.28 -14.94 -4.88
N VAL A 432 -2.34 -13.66 -4.53
CA VAL A 432 -3.46 -12.78 -4.89
C VAL A 432 -2.99 -11.52 -5.60
N TRP A 433 -3.88 -10.93 -6.38
CA TRP A 433 -3.81 -9.56 -6.86
C TRP A 433 -5.12 -8.87 -6.53
N HIS A 434 -5.07 -7.60 -6.16
CA HIS A 434 -6.24 -6.90 -5.65
C HIS A 434 -6.11 -5.39 -5.76
N CYS A 435 -7.24 -4.70 -5.66
CA CYS A 435 -7.27 -3.28 -5.39
C CYS A 435 -6.87 -3.02 -3.93
N HIS A 436 -6.05 -2.03 -3.68
CA HIS A 436 -5.63 -1.67 -2.32
C HIS A 436 -6.48 -0.56 -1.67
N VAL A 437 -7.63 -0.20 -2.27
CA VAL A 437 -8.75 0.39 -1.52
C VAL A 437 -9.39 -0.77 -0.76
N LEU A 438 -9.21 -0.78 0.56
CA LEU A 438 -9.52 -1.97 1.38
C LEU A 438 -11.02 -2.30 1.43
N GLU A 439 -11.86 -1.29 1.24
CA GLU A 439 -13.30 -1.46 1.10
C GLU A 439 -13.63 -2.22 -0.19
N HIS A 440 -12.93 -1.93 -1.30
CA HIS A 440 -13.06 -2.65 -2.57
C HIS A 440 -12.49 -4.07 -2.48
N GLU A 441 -11.31 -4.22 -1.86
CA GLU A 441 -10.65 -5.51 -1.62
C GLU A 441 -11.60 -6.48 -0.90
N ASP A 442 -12.18 -6.05 0.23
CA ASP A 442 -13.12 -6.86 1.01
C ASP A 442 -14.45 -7.13 0.29
N PHE A 443 -14.76 -6.37 -0.78
CA PHE A 443 -15.98 -6.51 -1.57
C PHE A 443 -15.69 -6.99 -2.99
N GLU A 444 -15.00 -8.12 -3.09
CA GLU A 444 -14.71 -8.91 -4.31
C GLU A 444 -13.61 -8.34 -5.23
N MET A 445 -13.00 -7.17 -4.96
CA MET A 445 -11.92 -6.65 -5.81
C MET A 445 -10.58 -7.27 -5.47
N MET A 446 -10.58 -8.59 -5.26
CA MET A 446 -9.41 -9.43 -5.02
C MET A 446 -9.59 -10.77 -5.73
N ARG A 447 -8.53 -11.25 -6.39
CA ARG A 447 -8.54 -12.53 -7.09
C ARG A 447 -7.29 -13.35 -6.81
N PRO A 448 -7.41 -14.68 -6.70
CA PRO A 448 -6.25 -15.54 -6.71
C PRO A 448 -5.61 -15.61 -8.10
N TYR A 449 -4.29 -15.73 -8.14
CA TYR A 449 -3.55 -16.15 -9.30
C TYR A 449 -2.55 -17.25 -8.90
N GLU A 450 -2.08 -18.04 -9.84
CA GLU A 450 -1.22 -19.18 -9.56
C GLU A 450 0.01 -19.19 -10.46
N VAL A 451 1.20 -19.03 -9.86
CA VAL A 451 2.46 -19.21 -10.58
C VAL A 451 2.74 -20.70 -10.74
N VAL A 452 2.69 -21.19 -11.97
CA VAL A 452 2.88 -22.60 -12.30
C VAL A 452 4.30 -22.90 -12.75
N ARG A 453 4.79 -24.11 -12.46
CA ARG A 453 6.10 -24.57 -13.00
C ARG A 453 5.94 -24.98 -14.46
N SER A 454 6.96 -24.69 -15.27
CA SER A 454 7.05 -25.32 -16.62
C SER A 454 7.12 -26.82 -16.46
N HIS A 455 6.32 -27.53 -17.24
CA HIS A 455 6.35 -29.00 -17.33
C HIS A 455 7.60 -29.47 -18.08
#